data_e7578ade8f68cf43d7e04e1b405b6c6b
#
_entry.id   e7578ade8f68cf43d7e04e1b405b6c6b
#
_cell.length_a   1.000
_cell.length_b   1.000
_cell.length_c   1.000
_cell.angle_alpha   90.00
_cell.angle_beta   90.00
_cell.angle_gamma   90.00
#
_symmetry.space_group_name_H-M   'P 1'
#
loop_
_entity.id
_entity.type
_entity.pdbx_description
1 polymer ?
#
loop_
_entity_poly.entity_id
_entity_poly.type
_entity_poly.pdbx_seq_one_letter_code
_entity_poly.pdbx_strand_id
1 'polypeptide(L)'
;MAADFETGIRDHAGAGVLGTEQCLALLRGERLGRVGFVRAGTVEVLPVNYVLLGTAIAFKTGYGSKLGAALDAAPITFEVDGVTSPGALPLGWSVVVKGVAGFLPEDYRPALRAAGVPLPSLPSAAATGRWVLIRSEEITGRTVPLT
;
A
#
# COMPACT_ATOMS: atom_id res chain seq x y z
N MET A 1 -5.40 -7.08 -16.63
CA MET A 1 -4.65 -6.12 -17.46
C MET A 1 -3.18 -6.38 -17.25
N ALA A 2 -2.47 -6.74 -18.32
CA ALA A 2 -1.04 -6.92 -18.23
C ALA A 2 -0.40 -5.54 -17.99
N ALA A 3 0.31 -5.38 -16.89
CA ALA A 3 1.09 -4.18 -16.67
C ALA A 3 2.24 -4.17 -17.69
N ASP A 4 2.38 -3.07 -18.40
CA ASP A 4 3.51 -2.88 -19.31
C ASP A 4 4.72 -2.48 -18.47
N PHE A 5 5.66 -3.41 -18.35
CA PHE A 5 6.89 -3.22 -17.58
C PHE A 5 8.07 -2.76 -18.44
N GLU A 6 7.86 -2.50 -19.71
CA GLU A 6 8.93 -2.03 -20.59
C GLU A 6 9.20 -0.53 -20.34
N THR A 7 9.89 -0.24 -19.27
CA THR A 7 10.24 1.13 -18.92
C THR A 7 11.53 1.63 -19.59
N GLY A 8 12.39 0.73 -20.01
CA GLY A 8 13.72 1.08 -20.51
C GLY A 8 14.66 1.73 -19.49
N ILE A 9 14.13 2.21 -18.38
CA ILE A 9 14.89 2.86 -17.31
C ILE A 9 15.31 1.82 -16.30
N ARG A 10 16.58 1.85 -15.90
CA ARG A 10 17.12 0.93 -14.91
C ARG A 10 17.82 1.70 -13.78
N ASP A 11 17.77 1.16 -12.58
CA ASP A 11 18.51 1.67 -11.46
C ASP A 11 19.96 1.17 -11.45
N HIS A 12 20.71 1.54 -10.42
CA HIS A 12 22.13 1.16 -10.28
C HIS A 12 22.34 -0.35 -10.16
N ALA A 13 21.35 -1.09 -9.72
CA ALA A 13 21.40 -2.57 -9.63
C ALA A 13 20.90 -3.25 -10.90
N GLY A 14 20.50 -2.51 -11.92
CA GLY A 14 19.96 -3.04 -13.17
C GLY A 14 18.48 -3.40 -13.13
N ALA A 15 17.78 -3.11 -12.03
CA ALA A 15 16.35 -3.31 -11.93
C ALA A 15 15.59 -2.28 -12.79
N GLY A 16 14.49 -2.69 -13.41
CA GLY A 16 13.62 -1.78 -14.14
C GLY A 16 12.93 -0.81 -13.20
N VAL A 17 12.88 0.46 -13.57
CA VAL A 17 12.23 1.52 -12.79
C VAL A 17 10.83 1.74 -13.32
N LEU A 18 9.82 1.65 -12.44
CA LEU A 18 8.43 1.93 -12.78
C LEU A 18 8.10 3.41 -12.54
N GLY A 19 7.32 3.99 -13.43
CA GLY A 19 6.77 5.34 -13.24
C GLY A 19 5.63 5.34 -12.22
N THR A 20 5.25 6.52 -11.76
CA THR A 20 4.20 6.70 -10.75
C THR A 20 2.87 6.10 -11.18
N GLU A 21 2.45 6.31 -12.42
CA GLU A 21 1.18 5.79 -12.93
C GLU A 21 1.18 4.24 -12.98
N GLN A 22 2.30 3.63 -13.33
CA GLN A 22 2.46 2.19 -13.31
C GLN A 22 2.37 1.65 -11.88
N CYS A 23 3.00 2.31 -10.93
CA CYS A 23 2.91 1.98 -9.50
C CYS A 23 1.46 2.05 -9.01
N LEU A 24 0.74 3.12 -9.33
CA LEU A 24 -0.66 3.28 -8.93
C LEU A 24 -1.55 2.19 -9.54
N ALA A 25 -1.31 1.81 -10.79
CA ALA A 25 -2.05 0.73 -11.45
C ALA A 25 -1.83 -0.61 -10.74
N LEU A 26 -0.59 -0.91 -10.35
CA LEU A 26 -0.26 -2.12 -9.60
C LEU A 26 -0.90 -2.10 -8.21
N LEU A 27 -0.88 -0.97 -7.53
CA LEU A 27 -1.53 -0.80 -6.23
C LEU A 27 -3.04 -1.02 -6.30
N ARG A 28 -3.70 -0.57 -7.37
CA ARG A 28 -5.14 -0.81 -7.57
C ARG A 28 -5.47 -2.27 -7.82
N GLY A 29 -4.57 -3.02 -8.40
CA GLY A 29 -4.77 -4.41 -8.78
C GLY A 29 -4.66 -5.40 -7.63
N GLU A 30 -4.15 -4.97 -6.48
CA GLU A 30 -3.91 -5.84 -5.33
C GLU A 30 -4.76 -5.43 -4.13
N ARG A 31 -4.86 -6.32 -3.16
CA ARG A 31 -5.65 -6.10 -1.93
C ARG A 31 -4.86 -6.38 -0.66
N LEU A 32 -3.76 -7.08 -0.77
CA LEU A 32 -2.91 -7.44 0.36
C LEU A 32 -1.56 -6.76 0.19
N GLY A 33 -1.15 -6.04 1.21
CA GLY A 33 0.17 -5.43 1.29
C GLY A 33 0.75 -5.60 2.68
N ARG A 34 1.87 -4.93 2.92
CA ARG A 34 2.55 -4.96 4.21
C ARG A 34 2.88 -3.55 4.63
N VAL A 35 2.68 -3.26 5.90
CA VAL A 35 3.15 -2.02 6.51
C VAL A 35 4.36 -2.30 7.36
N GLY A 36 5.37 -1.45 7.24
CA GLY A 36 6.57 -1.46 8.06
C GLY A 36 6.66 -0.17 8.86
N PHE A 37 6.91 -0.30 10.16
CA PHE A 37 6.99 0.84 11.08
C PHE A 37 7.83 0.49 12.30
N VAL A 38 8.18 1.50 13.08
CA VAL A 38 8.91 1.31 14.32
C VAL A 38 7.96 1.53 15.49
N ARG A 39 7.94 0.56 16.40
CA ARG A 39 7.19 0.64 17.65
C ARG A 39 8.07 0.21 18.81
N ALA A 40 8.21 1.09 19.80
CA ALA A 40 9.05 0.85 20.98
C ALA A 40 10.47 0.36 20.63
N GLY A 41 11.08 0.98 19.62
CA GLY A 41 12.44 0.66 19.18
C GLY A 41 12.58 -0.61 18.32
N THR A 42 11.47 -1.29 18.02
CA THR A 42 11.45 -2.50 17.20
C THR A 42 10.82 -2.22 15.85
N VAL A 43 11.42 -2.70 14.77
CA VAL A 43 10.85 -2.67 13.44
C VAL A 43 9.80 -3.77 13.33
N GLU A 44 8.59 -3.39 12.98
CA GLU A 44 7.49 -4.33 12.78
C GLU A 44 7.03 -4.32 11.34
N VAL A 45 6.61 -5.48 10.84
CA VAL A 45 6.00 -5.67 9.52
C VAL A 45 4.72 -6.45 9.69
N LEU A 46 3.61 -5.90 9.20
CA LEU A 46 2.29 -6.53 9.31
C LEU A 46 1.63 -6.62 7.94
N PRO A 47 1.00 -7.76 7.60
CA PRO A 47 0.14 -7.84 6.44
C PRO A 47 -1.17 -7.09 6.70
N VAL A 48 -1.64 -6.35 5.71
CA VAL A 48 -2.88 -5.60 5.78
C VAL A 48 -3.66 -5.70 4.48
N ASN A 49 -4.98 -5.80 4.60
CA ASN A 49 -5.87 -5.57 3.47
C ASN A 49 -6.04 -4.06 3.29
N TYR A 50 -5.89 -3.59 2.07
CA TYR A 50 -5.90 -2.16 1.80
C TYR A 50 -6.76 -1.79 0.61
N VAL A 51 -7.05 -0.52 0.49
CA VAL A 51 -7.59 0.11 -0.72
C VAL A 51 -6.78 1.36 -1.05
N LEU A 52 -6.66 1.66 -2.34
CA LEU A 52 -6.05 2.89 -2.82
C LEU A 52 -7.14 3.96 -2.96
N LEU A 53 -6.92 5.11 -2.32
CA LEU A 53 -7.79 6.29 -2.39
C LEU A 53 -6.99 7.44 -3.01
N GLY A 54 -7.12 7.62 -4.32
CA GLY A 54 -6.25 8.55 -5.06
C GLY A 54 -4.80 8.05 -5.03
N THR A 55 -3.94 8.71 -4.28
CA THR A 55 -2.55 8.29 -4.03
C THR A 55 -2.34 7.83 -2.60
N ALA A 56 -3.38 7.84 -1.77
CA ALA A 56 -3.32 7.43 -0.38
C ALA A 56 -3.69 5.96 -0.22
N ILE A 57 -3.13 5.31 0.78
CA ILE A 57 -3.42 3.93 1.15
C ILE A 57 -4.29 3.94 2.39
N ALA A 58 -5.42 3.24 2.34
CA ALA A 58 -6.28 3.06 3.51
C ALA A 58 -6.36 1.60 3.90
N PHE A 59 -6.21 1.31 5.18
CA PHE A 59 -6.34 -0.03 5.72
C PHE A 59 -7.00 0.01 7.10
N LYS A 60 -7.62 -1.11 7.48
CA LYS A 60 -8.26 -1.23 8.78
C LYS A 60 -7.36 -2.04 9.72
N THR A 61 -7.12 -1.50 10.92
CA THR A 61 -6.42 -2.24 11.96
C THR A 61 -7.37 -3.27 12.57
N GLY A 62 -6.91 -4.53 12.68
CA GLY A 62 -7.78 -5.63 13.11
C GLY A 62 -8.15 -5.61 14.58
N TYR A 63 -7.32 -5.07 15.45
CA TYR A 63 -7.53 -5.11 16.89
C TYR A 63 -7.05 -3.84 17.58
N GLY A 64 -8.01 -3.13 18.16
CA GLY A 64 -7.77 -2.16 19.20
C GLY A 64 -7.18 -0.83 18.74
N SER A 65 -7.47 0.15 19.55
CA SER A 65 -7.00 1.53 19.38
C SER A 65 -5.48 1.69 19.55
N LYS A 66 -4.79 0.69 20.13
CA LYS A 66 -3.36 0.80 20.45
C LYS A 66 -2.47 0.89 19.21
N LEU A 67 -2.70 0.04 18.20
CA LEU A 67 -1.92 0.09 16.97
C LEU A 67 -2.22 1.37 16.19
N GLY A 68 -3.49 1.72 16.04
CA GLY A 68 -3.89 2.95 15.38
C GLY A 68 -3.31 4.19 16.06
N ALA A 69 -3.33 4.24 17.40
CA ALA A 69 -2.73 5.34 18.17
C ALA A 69 -1.20 5.38 18.00
N ALA A 70 -0.54 4.24 17.95
CA ALA A 70 0.90 4.16 17.73
C ALA A 70 1.31 4.63 16.33
N LEU A 71 0.40 4.49 15.35
CA LEU A 71 0.65 4.90 13.96
C LEU A 71 0.24 6.36 13.69
N ASP A 72 -0.47 7.02 14.60
CA ASP A 72 -0.94 8.38 14.38
C ASP A 72 0.24 9.34 14.24
N ALA A 73 0.28 10.06 13.10
CA ALA A 73 1.36 10.96 12.71
C ALA A 73 2.75 10.30 12.62
N ALA A 74 2.82 8.98 12.56
CA ALA A 74 4.09 8.26 12.48
C ALA A 74 4.53 8.04 11.02
N PRO A 75 5.86 8.05 10.76
CA PRO A 75 6.38 7.56 9.49
C PRO A 75 6.06 6.08 9.31
N ILE A 76 5.67 5.72 8.10
CA ILE A 76 5.29 4.35 7.76
C ILE A 76 5.72 4.05 6.33
N THR A 77 6.09 2.80 6.09
CA THR A 77 6.34 2.29 4.75
C THR A 77 5.30 1.21 4.44
N PHE A 78 4.74 1.28 3.26
CA PHE A 78 3.80 0.28 2.74
C PHE A 78 4.42 -0.36 1.50
N GLU A 79 4.26 -1.66 1.35
CA GLU A 79 4.82 -2.40 0.23
C GLU A 79 3.82 -3.41 -0.31
N VAL A 80 3.79 -3.54 -1.63
CA VAL A 80 3.09 -4.60 -2.35
C VAL A 80 4.04 -5.16 -3.39
N ASP A 81 4.02 -6.46 -3.56
CA ASP A 81 4.83 -7.13 -4.57
C ASP A 81 4.03 -8.23 -5.29
N GLY A 82 4.61 -8.70 -6.36
CA GLY A 82 4.00 -9.78 -7.11
C GLY A 82 4.95 -10.34 -8.15
N VAL A 83 4.48 -11.36 -8.83
CA VAL A 83 5.18 -12.00 -9.93
C VAL A 83 4.27 -12.02 -11.14
N THR A 84 4.82 -11.68 -12.28
CA THR A 84 4.16 -11.82 -13.57
C THR A 84 5.05 -12.56 -14.54
N SER A 85 4.46 -13.20 -15.53
CA SER A 85 5.21 -13.91 -16.56
C SER A 85 4.75 -13.44 -17.94
N PRO A 86 5.12 -12.21 -18.35
CA PRO A 86 4.75 -11.68 -19.66
C PRO A 86 5.45 -12.40 -20.83
N GLY A 87 6.42 -13.25 -20.53
CA GLY A 87 7.17 -14.03 -21.50
C GLY A 87 7.67 -15.34 -20.89
N ALA A 88 8.79 -15.83 -21.39
CA ALA A 88 9.36 -17.12 -20.97
C ALA A 88 9.94 -17.11 -19.55
N LEU A 89 10.29 -15.93 -19.04
CA LEU A 89 10.90 -15.80 -17.70
C LEU A 89 9.96 -15.03 -16.76
N PRO A 90 9.85 -15.47 -15.50
CA PRO A 90 9.07 -14.74 -14.52
C PRO A 90 9.74 -13.41 -14.17
N LEU A 91 8.92 -12.41 -13.95
CA LEU A 91 9.34 -11.06 -13.59
C LEU A 91 8.71 -10.70 -12.23
N GLY A 92 9.57 -10.39 -11.26
CA GLY A 92 9.15 -9.84 -9.99
C GLY A 92 8.94 -8.33 -10.09
N TRP A 93 7.95 -7.83 -9.38
CA TRP A 93 7.74 -6.40 -9.26
C TRP A 93 7.42 -6.04 -7.80
N SER A 94 7.74 -4.83 -7.43
CA SER A 94 7.39 -4.29 -6.11
C SER A 94 7.07 -2.81 -6.20
N VAL A 95 6.17 -2.37 -5.34
CA VAL A 95 5.85 -0.96 -5.15
C VAL A 95 6.01 -0.64 -3.68
N VAL A 96 6.77 0.40 -3.39
CA VAL A 96 7.01 0.89 -2.04
C VAL A 96 6.46 2.30 -1.92
N VAL A 97 5.63 2.50 -0.91
CA VAL A 97 5.04 3.80 -0.57
C VAL A 97 5.57 4.23 0.79
N LYS A 98 6.21 5.38 0.82
CA LYS A 98 6.66 6.01 2.07
C LYS A 98 5.77 7.20 2.36
N GLY A 99 5.37 7.34 3.61
CA GLY A 99 4.50 8.43 3.99
C GLY A 99 4.29 8.52 5.49
N VAL A 100 3.23 9.17 5.86
CA VAL A 100 2.82 9.38 7.25
C VAL A 100 1.44 8.77 7.44
N ALA A 101 1.32 7.95 8.48
CA ALA A 101 0.06 7.35 8.87
C ALA A 101 -0.73 8.28 9.77
N GLY A 102 -2.04 8.20 9.69
CA GLY A 102 -2.96 8.90 10.57
C GLY A 102 -4.31 8.21 10.55
N PHE A 103 -5.21 8.63 11.42
CA PHE A 103 -6.58 8.15 11.38
C PHE A 103 -7.28 8.66 10.12
N LEU A 104 -8.10 7.80 9.54
CA LEU A 104 -8.89 8.18 8.37
C LEU A 104 -9.92 9.22 8.76
N PRO A 105 -9.92 10.42 8.13
CA PRO A 105 -10.95 11.40 8.36
C PRO A 105 -12.34 10.92 7.89
N GLU A 106 -13.38 11.36 8.57
CA GLU A 106 -14.78 10.99 8.25
C GLU A 106 -15.19 11.35 6.81
N ASP A 107 -14.63 12.40 6.24
CA ASP A 107 -14.91 12.85 4.87
C ASP A 107 -14.35 11.90 3.80
N TYR A 108 -13.48 10.96 4.16
CA TYR A 108 -13.03 9.88 3.26
C TYR A 108 -14.03 8.73 3.13
N ARG A 109 -15.09 8.70 3.93
CA ARG A 109 -16.08 7.64 3.91
C ARG A 109 -16.74 7.42 2.54
N PRO A 110 -17.12 8.46 1.79
CA PRO A 110 -17.61 8.26 0.41
C PRO A 110 -16.58 7.63 -0.51
N ALA A 111 -15.30 7.98 -0.37
CA ALA A 111 -14.21 7.40 -1.17
C ALA A 111 -14.02 5.91 -0.87
N LEU A 112 -14.11 5.49 0.39
CA LEU A 112 -14.07 4.08 0.78
C LEU A 112 -15.23 3.31 0.14
N ARG A 113 -16.42 3.86 0.17
CA ARG A 113 -17.60 3.25 -0.44
C ARG A 113 -17.42 3.11 -1.95
N ALA A 114 -16.92 4.14 -2.62
CA ALA A 114 -16.63 4.12 -4.06
C ALA A 114 -15.55 3.10 -4.42
N ALA A 115 -14.61 2.84 -3.52
CA ALA A 115 -13.58 1.82 -3.68
C ALA A 115 -14.08 0.38 -3.42
N GLY A 116 -15.37 0.20 -3.13
CA GLY A 116 -15.98 -1.10 -2.93
C GLY A 116 -15.86 -1.67 -1.52
N VAL A 117 -15.53 -0.85 -0.53
CA VAL A 117 -15.48 -1.29 0.88
C VAL A 117 -16.92 -1.53 1.37
N PRO A 118 -17.23 -2.73 1.91
CA PRO A 118 -18.57 -3.02 2.40
C PRO A 118 -18.99 -2.10 3.55
N LEU A 119 -20.28 -1.77 3.60
CA LEU A 119 -20.84 -0.90 4.64
C LEU A 119 -20.46 -1.28 6.08
N PRO A 120 -20.48 -2.58 6.47
CA PRO A 120 -20.09 -2.95 7.83
C PRO A 120 -18.62 -2.68 8.16
N SER A 121 -17.78 -2.51 7.14
CA SER A 121 -16.35 -2.22 7.29
C SER A 121 -16.04 -0.74 7.25
N LEU A 122 -17.03 0.12 6.96
CA LEU A 122 -16.84 1.56 6.92
C LEU A 122 -16.64 2.12 8.32
N PRO A 123 -15.93 3.25 8.45
CA PRO A 123 -15.73 3.88 9.75
C PRO A 123 -17.05 4.18 10.44
N SER A 124 -17.15 3.80 11.68
CA SER A 124 -18.26 4.18 12.57
C SER A 124 -17.73 4.21 14.00
N ALA A 125 -18.40 4.97 14.84
CA ALA A 125 -18.04 5.06 16.26
C ALA A 125 -18.15 3.72 17.00
N ALA A 126 -18.98 2.81 16.51
CA ALA A 126 -19.23 1.49 17.10
C ALA A 126 -18.37 0.38 16.48
N ALA A 127 -17.58 0.67 15.44
CA ALA A 127 -16.78 -0.35 14.77
C ALA A 127 -15.58 -0.77 15.62
N THR A 128 -15.37 -2.08 15.73
CA THR A 128 -14.11 -2.63 16.26
C THR A 128 -13.01 -2.41 15.23
N GLY A 129 -11.88 -1.87 15.66
CA GLY A 129 -10.77 -1.50 14.78
C GLY A 129 -10.94 -0.11 14.15
N ARG A 130 -9.85 0.44 13.70
CA ARG A 130 -9.83 1.78 13.11
C ARG A 130 -9.24 1.76 11.72
N TRP A 131 -9.77 2.64 10.89
CA TRP A 131 -9.18 2.90 9.59
C TRP A 131 -8.00 3.85 9.73
N VAL A 132 -6.91 3.48 9.07
CA VAL A 132 -5.67 4.26 8.99
C VAL A 132 -5.48 4.70 7.54
N LEU A 133 -5.10 5.95 7.38
CA LEU A 133 -4.75 6.53 6.08
C LEU A 133 -3.25 6.79 6.05
N ILE A 134 -2.59 6.30 5.00
CA ILE A 134 -1.21 6.65 4.69
C ILE A 134 -1.24 7.73 3.62
N ARG A 135 -0.78 8.92 3.96
CA ARG A 135 -0.55 9.99 2.98
C ARG A 135 0.81 9.74 2.34
N SER A 136 0.78 9.44 1.05
CA SER A 136 1.97 9.07 0.29
C SER A 136 2.84 10.30 0.01
N GLU A 137 4.08 10.24 0.46
CA GLU A 137 5.10 11.26 0.16
C GLU A 137 6.00 10.82 -0.98
N GLU A 138 6.25 9.51 -1.10
CA GLU A 138 7.08 8.92 -2.14
C GLU A 138 6.49 7.58 -2.57
N ILE A 139 6.34 7.38 -3.86
CA ILE A 139 5.88 6.13 -4.46
C ILE A 139 6.94 5.68 -5.46
N THR A 140 7.52 4.53 -5.23
CA THR A 140 8.54 3.95 -6.11
C THR A 140 8.21 2.51 -6.47
N GLY A 141 8.61 2.09 -7.65
CA GLY A 141 8.41 0.72 -8.10
C GLY A 141 9.61 0.21 -8.88
N ARG A 142 9.82 -1.10 -8.79
CA ARG A 142 10.91 -1.80 -9.46
C ARG A 142 10.43 -3.12 -10.04
N THR A 143 11.09 -3.55 -11.11
CA THR A 143 10.95 -4.88 -11.66
C THR A 143 12.30 -5.57 -11.70
N VAL A 144 12.32 -6.86 -11.38
CA VAL A 144 13.54 -7.66 -11.45
C VAL A 144 13.22 -9.00 -12.07
N PRO A 145 14.08 -9.49 -13.01
CA PRO A 145 13.97 -10.86 -13.50
C PRO A 145 14.17 -11.83 -12.33
N LEU A 146 13.33 -12.85 -12.28
CA LEU A 146 13.48 -13.94 -11.30
C LEU A 146 14.21 -15.10 -11.96
N THR A 147 15.24 -15.58 -11.30
CA THR A 147 16.04 -16.71 -11.74
C THR A 147 15.63 -18.02 -11.07
#